data_e051fb755d555f29917eea99064be04b
#
_entry.id   e051fb755d555f29917eea99064be04b
#
_cell.length_a   1.000
_cell.length_b   1.000
_cell.length_c   1.000
_cell.angle_alpha   90.00
_cell.angle_beta   90.00
_cell.angle_gamma   90.00
#
_symmetry.space_group_name_H-M   'P 1'
#
loop_
_entity.id
_entity.type
_entity.pdbx_description
1 polymer ?
#
loop_
_entity_poly.entity_id
_entity_poly.type
_entity_poly.pdbx_seq_one_letter_code
_entity_poly.pdbx_strand_id
1 'polypeptide(L)'
;DTVLLISLPKLDGSTQKTKWAKALIDGPHSQFLQIWPIEVAQLPNWIRQRLSQAGLAASQEAVELIAARVEGNLLAAAQEIEKLKLLAEGNQIDASTVQAAVADSARYDVFGLVDAILNGEAAHALRMLEGLRGEGVEPLFIVVMLARELRQLAGLALQFSQGVPLEKAFASARPPVWDKRRPLYSRALQRHTAARWNQLLIDAQRIDAQVKGQAAGDAWS
;
A
#
# COMPACT_ATOMS: atom_id res chain seq x y z
N ASP A 1 -3.10 16.04 -38.18
CA ASP A 1 -4.15 15.72 -37.19
C ASP A 1 -3.58 15.96 -35.80
N THR A 2 -4.28 16.75 -35.00
CA THR A 2 -3.87 17.04 -33.63
C THR A 2 -4.83 16.38 -32.66
N VAL A 3 -4.30 15.61 -31.69
CA VAL A 3 -5.08 15.00 -30.60
C VAL A 3 -4.80 15.78 -29.33
N LEU A 4 -5.84 16.25 -28.65
CA LEU A 4 -5.75 16.91 -27.36
C LEU A 4 -6.23 15.97 -26.27
N LEU A 5 -5.36 15.60 -25.33
CA LEU A 5 -5.69 14.84 -24.13
C LEU A 5 -5.88 15.79 -22.95
N ILE A 6 -7.08 15.78 -22.37
CA ILE A 6 -7.42 16.58 -21.18
C ILE A 6 -7.63 15.62 -20.01
N SER A 7 -6.81 15.72 -18.97
CA SER A 7 -6.98 15.00 -17.71
C SER A 7 -7.56 15.93 -16.66
N LEU A 8 -8.66 15.51 -16.05
CA LEU A 8 -9.38 16.29 -15.05
C LEU A 8 -9.63 15.45 -13.80
N PRO A 9 -9.73 16.07 -12.61
CA PRO A 9 -10.28 15.43 -11.43
C PRO A 9 -11.71 14.96 -11.68
N LYS A 10 -12.26 14.14 -10.78
CA LYS A 10 -13.65 13.70 -10.84
C LYS A 10 -14.58 14.91 -10.99
N LEU A 11 -15.29 14.96 -12.09
CA LEU A 11 -16.34 15.97 -12.32
C LEU A 11 -17.60 15.52 -11.58
N ASP A 12 -18.12 16.36 -10.69
CA ASP A 12 -19.42 16.13 -10.07
C ASP A 12 -20.57 16.29 -11.08
N GLY A 13 -21.76 15.80 -10.72
CA GLY A 13 -22.91 15.83 -11.62
C GLY A 13 -23.39 17.24 -11.97
N SER A 14 -23.08 18.27 -11.17
CA SER A 14 -23.39 19.66 -11.45
C SER A 14 -22.43 20.23 -12.48
N THR A 15 -21.14 19.97 -12.32
CA THR A 15 -20.10 20.40 -13.26
C THR A 15 -20.27 19.75 -14.64
N GLN A 16 -20.61 18.46 -14.71
CA GLN A 16 -20.88 17.78 -15.98
C GLN A 16 -22.06 18.40 -16.78
N LYS A 17 -22.98 19.07 -16.11
CA LYS A 17 -24.14 19.75 -16.74
C LYS A 17 -23.81 21.15 -17.26
N THR A 18 -22.63 21.69 -16.96
CA THR A 18 -22.23 23.02 -17.46
C THR A 18 -22.00 23.02 -18.97
N LYS A 19 -22.10 24.17 -19.60
CA LYS A 19 -21.93 24.31 -21.07
C LYS A 19 -20.56 23.86 -21.55
N TRP A 20 -19.50 24.21 -20.81
CA TRP A 20 -18.14 23.85 -21.21
C TRP A 20 -17.88 22.34 -21.07
N ALA A 21 -18.35 21.72 -19.98
CA ALA A 21 -18.17 20.28 -19.76
C ALA A 21 -18.95 19.46 -20.81
N LYS A 22 -20.19 19.87 -21.10
CA LYS A 22 -20.98 19.23 -22.17
C LYS A 22 -20.32 19.38 -23.54
N ALA A 23 -19.76 20.52 -23.86
CA ALA A 23 -19.04 20.71 -25.12
C ALA A 23 -17.84 19.76 -25.28
N LEU A 24 -17.15 19.42 -24.17
CA LEU A 24 -16.05 18.45 -24.16
C LEU A 24 -16.54 17.00 -24.10
N ILE A 25 -17.64 16.72 -23.40
CA ILE A 25 -18.16 15.35 -23.22
C ILE A 25 -18.92 14.87 -24.45
N ASP A 26 -19.78 15.74 -25.00
CA ASP A 26 -20.75 15.40 -26.06
C ASP A 26 -20.27 15.89 -27.44
N GLY A 27 -19.09 16.45 -27.56
CA GLY A 27 -18.56 17.01 -28.81
C GLY A 27 -18.38 15.92 -29.88
N PRO A 28 -18.63 16.23 -31.17
CA PRO A 28 -18.62 15.24 -32.25
C PRO A 28 -17.23 14.62 -32.51
N HIS A 29 -16.16 15.23 -32.00
CA HIS A 29 -14.78 14.76 -32.12
C HIS A 29 -14.14 14.52 -30.76
N SER A 30 -14.91 14.40 -29.70
CA SER A 30 -14.45 14.16 -28.33
C SER A 30 -14.84 12.77 -27.86
N GLN A 31 -13.98 12.21 -27.02
CA GLN A 31 -14.26 10.96 -26.31
C GLN A 31 -14.06 11.21 -24.81
N PHE A 32 -15.12 11.03 -24.05
CA PHE A 32 -15.04 11.13 -22.59
C PHE A 32 -14.84 9.75 -21.98
N LEU A 33 -13.74 9.60 -21.23
CA LEU A 33 -13.42 8.39 -20.51
C LEU A 33 -13.43 8.65 -19.01
N GLN A 34 -14.34 8.02 -18.30
CA GLN A 34 -14.38 8.09 -16.84
C GLN A 34 -13.60 6.92 -16.25
N ILE A 35 -12.53 7.25 -15.50
CA ILE A 35 -11.71 6.27 -14.82
C ILE A 35 -12.19 6.16 -13.37
N TRP A 36 -12.67 4.99 -12.98
CA TRP A 36 -13.09 4.68 -11.63
C TRP A 36 -11.92 4.15 -10.81
N PRO A 37 -11.82 4.53 -9.52
CA PRO A 37 -10.88 3.88 -8.61
C PRO A 37 -11.15 2.38 -8.55
N ILE A 38 -10.09 1.58 -8.52
CA ILE A 38 -10.21 0.15 -8.32
C ILE A 38 -10.31 -0.11 -6.82
N GLU A 39 -11.41 -0.70 -6.40
CA GLU A 39 -11.61 -1.11 -5.01
C GLU A 39 -10.63 -2.23 -4.64
N VAL A 40 -10.22 -2.26 -3.37
CA VAL A 40 -9.26 -3.25 -2.85
C VAL A 40 -9.68 -4.69 -3.17
N ALA A 41 -10.98 -4.99 -3.09
CA ALA A 41 -11.53 -6.30 -3.44
C ALA A 41 -11.38 -6.67 -4.93
N GLN A 42 -11.25 -5.69 -5.82
CA GLN A 42 -11.09 -5.87 -7.26
C GLN A 42 -9.62 -5.94 -7.69
N LEU A 43 -8.70 -5.54 -6.82
CA LEU A 43 -7.27 -5.47 -7.12
C LEU A 43 -6.68 -6.80 -7.58
N PRO A 44 -6.97 -7.96 -6.96
CA PRO A 44 -6.47 -9.25 -7.44
C PRO A 44 -6.92 -9.57 -8.88
N ASN A 45 -8.15 -9.26 -9.23
CA ASN A 45 -8.66 -9.45 -10.59
C ASN A 45 -7.97 -8.52 -11.60
N TRP A 46 -7.75 -7.27 -11.23
CA TRP A 46 -7.02 -6.32 -12.05
C TRP A 46 -5.56 -6.78 -12.29
N ILE A 47 -4.87 -7.25 -11.25
CA ILE A 47 -3.51 -7.80 -11.36
C ILE A 47 -3.49 -9.00 -12.29
N ARG A 48 -4.43 -9.95 -12.13
CA ARG A 48 -4.52 -11.15 -13.00
C ARG A 48 -4.70 -10.76 -14.46
N GLN A 49 -5.57 -9.79 -14.72
CA GLN A 49 -5.81 -9.29 -16.06
C GLN A 49 -4.56 -8.64 -16.66
N ARG A 50 -3.83 -7.85 -15.88
CA ARG A 50 -2.57 -7.22 -16.31
C ARG A 50 -1.47 -8.24 -16.58
N LEU A 51 -1.32 -9.26 -15.73
CA LEU A 51 -0.39 -10.36 -15.93
C LEU A 51 -0.72 -11.10 -17.24
N SER A 52 -1.99 -11.42 -17.47
CA SER A 52 -2.44 -12.05 -18.71
C SER A 52 -2.14 -11.19 -19.95
N GLN A 53 -2.36 -9.87 -19.88
CA GLN A 53 -1.99 -8.93 -20.96
C GLN A 53 -0.48 -8.88 -21.20
N ALA A 54 0.32 -9.09 -20.17
CA ALA A 54 1.78 -9.20 -20.27
C ALA A 54 2.27 -10.58 -20.76
N GLY A 55 1.34 -11.52 -21.06
CA GLY A 55 1.64 -12.88 -21.50
C GLY A 55 2.02 -13.82 -20.35
N LEU A 56 1.71 -13.45 -19.09
CA LEU A 56 2.05 -14.22 -17.91
C LEU A 56 0.81 -14.90 -17.32
N ALA A 57 0.95 -16.16 -16.93
CA ALA A 57 -0.04 -16.91 -16.16
C ALA A 57 0.43 -17.01 -14.71
N ALA A 58 -0.39 -16.55 -13.77
CA ALA A 58 -0.02 -16.52 -12.34
C ALA A 58 -0.94 -17.42 -11.51
N SER A 59 -0.36 -18.08 -10.52
CA SER A 59 -1.14 -18.80 -9.51
C SER A 59 -1.99 -17.82 -8.69
N GLN A 60 -3.09 -18.31 -8.11
CA GLN A 60 -3.93 -17.49 -7.24
C GLN A 60 -3.12 -16.88 -6.07
N GLU A 61 -2.23 -17.67 -5.51
CA GLU A 61 -1.37 -17.27 -4.40
C GLU A 61 -0.37 -16.16 -4.81
N ALA A 62 0.22 -16.26 -6.02
CA ALA A 62 1.07 -15.22 -6.57
C ALA A 62 0.33 -13.89 -6.75
N VAL A 63 -0.88 -13.93 -7.31
CA VAL A 63 -1.73 -12.74 -7.49
C VAL A 63 -2.08 -12.09 -6.15
N GLU A 64 -2.45 -12.89 -5.16
CA GLU A 64 -2.76 -12.39 -3.81
C GLU A 64 -1.53 -11.79 -3.12
N LEU A 65 -0.36 -12.39 -3.32
CA LEU A 65 0.90 -11.88 -2.78
C LEU A 65 1.26 -10.52 -3.38
N ILE A 66 1.13 -10.36 -4.71
CA ILE A 66 1.33 -9.07 -5.38
C ILE A 66 0.31 -8.05 -4.86
N ALA A 67 -0.98 -8.41 -4.79
CA ALA A 67 -2.03 -7.52 -4.32
C ALA A 67 -1.80 -7.04 -2.88
N ALA A 68 -1.36 -7.95 -2.00
CA ALA A 68 -1.01 -7.62 -0.62
C ALA A 68 0.13 -6.60 -0.53
N ARG A 69 1.10 -6.67 -1.45
CA ARG A 69 2.29 -5.81 -1.46
C ARG A 69 2.03 -4.42 -1.99
N VAL A 70 1.26 -4.33 -3.05
CA VAL A 70 1.02 -3.03 -3.70
C VAL A 70 -0.04 -2.20 -2.99
N GLU A 71 -0.82 -2.80 -2.09
CA GLU A 71 -1.79 -2.12 -1.20
C GLU A 71 -2.70 -1.10 -1.91
N GLY A 72 -3.12 -1.40 -3.13
CA GLY A 72 -3.95 -0.50 -3.95
C GLY A 72 -3.17 0.47 -4.83
N ASN A 73 -1.85 0.53 -4.75
CA ASN A 73 -1.03 1.33 -5.64
C ASN A 73 -0.90 0.63 -7.01
N LEU A 74 -1.76 1.02 -7.96
CA LEU A 74 -1.81 0.43 -9.30
C LEU A 74 -0.53 0.66 -10.12
N LEU A 75 0.17 1.78 -9.88
CA LEU A 75 1.45 2.05 -10.55
C LEU A 75 2.52 1.08 -10.05
N ALA A 76 2.62 0.89 -8.74
CA ALA A 76 3.51 -0.10 -8.15
C ALA A 76 3.19 -1.52 -8.65
N ALA A 77 1.90 -1.88 -8.73
CA ALA A 77 1.48 -3.16 -9.30
C ALA A 77 1.93 -3.33 -10.76
N ALA A 78 1.77 -2.30 -11.58
CA ALA A 78 2.19 -2.34 -12.97
C ALA A 78 3.72 -2.51 -13.10
N GLN A 79 4.50 -1.78 -12.30
CA GLN A 79 5.97 -1.90 -12.26
C GLN A 79 6.42 -3.28 -11.80
N GLU A 80 5.77 -3.85 -10.78
CA GLU A 80 6.07 -5.20 -10.30
C GLU A 80 5.77 -6.25 -11.36
N ILE A 81 4.69 -6.12 -12.12
CA ILE A 81 4.35 -7.00 -13.24
C ILE A 81 5.42 -6.93 -14.36
N GLU A 82 5.86 -5.73 -14.74
CA GLU A 82 6.94 -5.58 -15.74
C GLU A 82 8.25 -6.20 -15.27
N LYS A 83 8.58 -6.07 -13.99
CA LYS A 83 9.74 -6.71 -13.39
C LYS A 83 9.62 -8.24 -13.38
N LEU A 84 8.47 -8.77 -12.96
CA LEU A 84 8.19 -10.20 -12.98
C LEU A 84 8.33 -10.79 -14.40
N LYS A 85 7.93 -10.04 -15.42
CA LYS A 85 8.10 -10.45 -16.83
C LYS A 85 9.56 -10.65 -17.22
N LEU A 86 10.48 -9.88 -16.63
CA LEU A 86 11.93 -10.02 -16.90
C LEU A 86 12.55 -11.17 -16.11
N LEU A 87 11.99 -11.54 -14.98
CA LEU A 87 12.53 -12.54 -14.05
C LEU A 87 11.88 -13.92 -14.18
N ALA A 88 10.72 -13.99 -14.86
CA ALA A 88 10.01 -15.25 -15.03
C ALA A 88 10.76 -16.20 -15.96
N GLU A 89 11.06 -17.40 -15.47
CA GLU A 89 11.50 -18.51 -16.31
C GLU A 89 10.27 -19.11 -17.03
N GLY A 90 10.03 -18.67 -18.26
CA GLY A 90 8.80 -19.00 -19.01
C GLY A 90 7.65 -18.04 -18.70
N ASN A 91 6.41 -18.54 -18.88
CA ASN A 91 5.20 -17.69 -18.75
C ASN A 91 4.45 -17.91 -17.42
N GLN A 92 4.99 -18.71 -16.51
CA GLN A 92 4.32 -19.08 -15.25
C GLN A 92 4.92 -18.29 -14.09
N ILE A 93 4.04 -17.68 -13.28
CA ILE A 93 4.39 -16.96 -12.06
C ILE A 93 3.73 -17.66 -10.87
N ASP A 94 4.52 -18.24 -10.03
CA ASP A 94 4.09 -18.77 -8.74
C ASP A 94 4.48 -17.84 -7.58
N ALA A 95 4.08 -18.20 -6.36
CA ALA A 95 4.40 -17.42 -5.17
C ALA A 95 5.92 -17.35 -4.93
N SER A 96 6.67 -18.38 -5.28
CA SER A 96 8.14 -18.42 -5.11
C SER A 96 8.83 -17.46 -6.06
N THR A 97 8.37 -17.36 -7.30
CA THR A 97 8.83 -16.38 -8.30
C THR A 97 8.60 -14.95 -7.82
N VAL A 98 7.40 -14.66 -7.27
CA VAL A 98 7.10 -13.34 -6.70
C VAL A 98 8.01 -13.05 -5.50
N GLN A 99 8.24 -14.01 -4.62
CA GLN A 99 9.13 -13.85 -3.49
C GLN A 99 10.59 -13.63 -3.91
N ALA A 100 11.10 -14.38 -4.89
CA ALA A 100 12.45 -14.24 -5.42
C ALA A 100 12.65 -12.87 -6.12
N ALA A 101 11.68 -12.44 -6.93
CA ALA A 101 11.70 -11.13 -7.59
C ALA A 101 11.81 -9.97 -6.61
N VAL A 102 11.25 -10.15 -5.42
CA VAL A 102 11.30 -9.19 -4.33
C VAL A 102 12.63 -9.24 -3.59
N ALA A 103 13.15 -10.43 -3.33
CA ALA A 103 14.47 -10.59 -2.69
C ALA A 103 15.60 -9.94 -3.51
N ASP A 104 15.42 -9.84 -4.84
CA ASP A 104 16.38 -9.22 -5.75
C ASP A 104 16.22 -7.70 -5.90
N SER A 105 15.09 -7.11 -5.43
CA SER A 105 14.80 -5.67 -5.58
C SER A 105 15.14 -4.81 -4.38
N ALA A 106 15.23 -5.38 -3.22
CA ALA A 106 15.84 -4.78 -2.03
C ALA A 106 16.13 -5.93 -1.06
N ARG A 107 17.36 -6.08 -0.62
CA ARG A 107 17.73 -7.00 0.47
C ARG A 107 16.88 -6.76 1.72
N TYR A 108 16.27 -5.58 1.81
CA TYR A 108 15.36 -5.19 2.86
C TYR A 108 14.16 -4.45 2.27
N ASP A 109 12.97 -4.96 2.51
CA ASP A 109 11.70 -4.41 2.06
C ASP A 109 11.06 -3.64 3.22
N VAL A 110 10.58 -2.42 2.97
CA VAL A 110 9.87 -1.61 3.98
C VAL A 110 8.62 -2.35 4.51
N PHE A 111 7.96 -3.14 3.67
CA PHE A 111 6.81 -3.96 4.08
C PHE A 111 7.25 -5.10 5.01
N GLY A 112 8.37 -5.76 4.70
CA GLY A 112 8.99 -6.74 5.58
C GLY A 112 9.40 -6.15 6.92
N LEU A 113 9.90 -4.90 6.93
CA LEU A 113 10.18 -4.16 8.17
C LEU A 113 8.90 -3.98 9.01
N VAL A 114 7.81 -3.56 8.38
CA VAL A 114 6.50 -3.42 9.05
C VAL A 114 6.05 -4.76 9.63
N ASP A 115 6.14 -5.83 8.89
CA ASP A 115 5.72 -7.16 9.34
C ASP A 115 6.60 -7.68 10.50
N ALA A 116 7.91 -7.44 10.47
CA ALA A 116 8.82 -7.72 11.58
C ALA A 116 8.44 -6.94 12.85
N ILE A 117 8.09 -5.66 12.71
CA ILE A 117 7.60 -4.82 13.81
C ILE A 117 6.26 -5.35 14.36
N LEU A 118 5.31 -5.70 13.49
CA LEU A 118 4.03 -6.27 13.88
C LEU A 118 4.18 -7.64 14.56
N ASN A 119 5.19 -8.41 14.22
CA ASN A 119 5.55 -9.65 14.89
C ASN A 119 6.26 -9.44 16.24
N GLY A 120 6.84 -8.26 16.48
CA GLY A 120 7.66 -7.98 17.68
C GLY A 120 9.10 -8.44 17.56
N GLU A 121 9.59 -8.65 16.33
CA GLU A 121 10.94 -9.10 16.02
C GLU A 121 11.93 -7.92 16.02
N ALA A 122 12.09 -7.27 17.19
CA ALA A 122 12.80 -6.00 17.31
C ALA A 122 14.24 -6.04 16.74
N ALA A 123 15.03 -7.07 17.06
CA ALA A 123 16.39 -7.19 16.55
C ALA A 123 16.44 -7.37 15.02
N HIS A 124 15.44 -8.06 14.45
CA HIS A 124 15.30 -8.22 13.00
C HIS A 124 14.91 -6.91 12.34
N ALA A 125 13.89 -6.22 12.88
CA ALA A 125 13.42 -4.93 12.39
C ALA A 125 14.55 -3.86 12.39
N LEU A 126 15.38 -3.81 13.43
CA LEU A 126 16.52 -2.89 13.47
C LEU A 126 17.55 -3.19 12.38
N ARG A 127 17.91 -4.47 12.16
CA ARG A 127 18.81 -4.82 11.05
C ARG A 127 18.25 -4.46 9.68
N MET A 128 16.94 -4.67 9.49
CA MET A 128 16.25 -4.26 8.24
C MET A 128 16.28 -2.74 8.05
N LEU A 129 16.05 -1.98 9.13
CA LEU A 129 16.10 -0.52 9.09
C LEU A 129 17.50 0.00 8.73
N GLU A 130 18.55 -0.58 9.31
CA GLU A 130 19.95 -0.26 8.96
C GLU A 130 20.26 -0.61 7.51
N GLY A 131 19.76 -1.75 7.02
CA GLY A 131 19.91 -2.16 5.62
C GLY A 131 19.22 -1.17 4.67
N LEU A 132 17.99 -0.79 4.95
CA LEU A 132 17.24 0.21 4.17
C LEU A 132 17.95 1.57 4.13
N ARG A 133 18.54 1.97 5.27
CA ARG A 133 19.39 3.18 5.34
C ARG A 133 20.62 3.05 4.45
N GLY A 134 21.30 1.90 4.50
CA GLY A 134 22.50 1.62 3.70
C GLY A 134 22.21 1.58 2.19
N GLU A 135 21.02 1.16 1.79
CA GLU A 135 20.52 1.16 0.41
C GLU A 135 20.04 2.53 -0.07
N GLY A 136 20.03 3.55 0.81
CA GLY A 136 19.60 4.91 0.46
C GLY A 136 18.08 5.05 0.34
N VAL A 137 17.31 4.18 0.98
CA VAL A 137 15.86 4.30 1.00
C VAL A 137 15.45 5.58 1.73
N GLU A 138 14.59 6.36 1.10
CA GLU A 138 14.13 7.65 1.60
C GLU A 138 13.44 7.50 2.97
N PRO A 139 13.94 8.14 4.07
CA PRO A 139 13.38 7.98 5.39
C PRO A 139 11.90 8.40 5.48
N LEU A 140 11.49 9.38 4.67
CA LEU A 140 10.09 9.81 4.60
C LEU A 140 9.16 8.65 4.20
N PHE A 141 9.59 7.82 3.25
CA PHE A 141 8.81 6.67 2.81
C PHE A 141 8.59 5.66 3.94
N ILE A 142 9.67 5.35 4.69
CA ILE A 142 9.60 4.45 5.84
C ILE A 142 8.65 4.99 6.91
N VAL A 143 8.80 6.28 7.25
CA VAL A 143 7.96 6.92 8.28
C VAL A 143 6.48 6.96 7.88
N VAL A 144 6.18 7.26 6.62
CA VAL A 144 4.79 7.27 6.11
C VAL A 144 4.16 5.89 6.24
N MET A 145 4.89 4.83 5.87
CA MET A 145 4.41 3.45 5.99
C MET A 145 4.17 3.05 7.46
N LEU A 146 5.12 3.33 8.35
CA LEU A 146 4.98 3.07 9.78
C LEU A 146 3.83 3.86 10.40
N ALA A 147 3.70 5.15 10.09
CA ALA A 147 2.63 6.00 10.62
C ALA A 147 1.24 5.52 10.18
N ARG A 148 1.12 4.96 8.96
CA ARG A 148 -0.11 4.35 8.46
C ARG A 148 -0.50 3.14 9.31
N GLU A 149 0.44 2.23 9.55
CA GLU A 149 0.20 1.04 10.38
C GLU A 149 -0.12 1.41 11.83
N LEU A 150 0.60 2.37 12.41
CA LEU A 150 0.36 2.86 13.75
C LEU A 150 -1.04 3.48 13.90
N ARG A 151 -1.52 4.25 12.92
CA ARG A 151 -2.89 4.78 12.92
C ARG A 151 -3.92 3.66 12.94
N GLN A 152 -3.71 2.63 12.14
CA GLN A 152 -4.62 1.49 12.07
C GLN A 152 -4.63 0.73 13.40
N LEU A 153 -3.45 0.45 13.98
CA LEU A 153 -3.31 -0.20 15.29
C LEU A 153 -3.94 0.63 16.42
N ALA A 154 -3.68 1.94 16.45
CA ALA A 154 -4.28 2.82 17.46
C ALA A 154 -5.81 2.83 17.40
N GLY A 155 -6.38 2.89 16.18
CA GLY A 155 -7.82 2.82 15.97
C GLY A 155 -8.43 1.48 16.41
N LEU A 156 -7.79 0.37 16.06
CA LEU A 156 -8.22 -0.97 16.46
C LEU A 156 -8.09 -1.18 17.98
N ALA A 157 -6.98 -0.73 18.59
CA ALA A 157 -6.76 -0.81 20.02
C ALA A 157 -7.79 -0.01 20.82
N LEU A 158 -8.19 1.16 20.30
CA LEU A 158 -9.24 1.96 20.92
C LEU A 158 -10.59 1.23 20.89
N GLN A 159 -11.00 0.70 19.75
CA GLN A 159 -12.24 -0.06 19.63
C GLN A 159 -12.23 -1.30 20.54
N PHE A 160 -11.11 -2.02 20.56
CA PHE A 160 -10.96 -3.19 21.44
C PHE A 160 -11.04 -2.81 22.92
N SER A 161 -10.45 -1.70 23.35
CA SER A 161 -10.55 -1.20 24.74
C SER A 161 -11.97 -0.77 25.13
N GLN A 162 -12.82 -0.45 24.15
CA GLN A 162 -14.24 -0.16 24.31
C GLN A 162 -15.14 -1.42 24.29
N GLY A 163 -14.53 -2.60 24.24
CA GLY A 163 -15.26 -3.88 24.24
C GLY A 163 -15.74 -4.34 22.85
N VAL A 164 -15.30 -3.70 21.76
CA VAL A 164 -15.63 -4.17 20.40
C VAL A 164 -14.81 -5.42 20.10
N PRO A 165 -15.45 -6.55 19.70
CA PRO A 165 -14.71 -7.75 19.28
C PRO A 165 -13.77 -7.47 18.12
N LEU A 166 -12.54 -8.05 18.15
CA LEU A 166 -11.51 -7.81 17.14
C LEU A 166 -11.98 -8.08 15.71
N GLU A 167 -12.75 -9.15 15.49
CA GLU A 167 -13.29 -9.47 14.16
C GLU A 167 -14.19 -8.36 13.61
N LYS A 168 -15.03 -7.78 14.48
CA LYS A 168 -15.88 -6.64 14.11
C LYS A 168 -15.05 -5.39 13.84
N ALA A 169 -14.02 -5.14 14.65
CA ALA A 169 -13.09 -4.04 14.47
C ALA A 169 -12.33 -4.17 13.15
N PHE A 170 -11.82 -5.36 12.79
CA PHE A 170 -11.16 -5.62 11.51
C PHE A 170 -12.07 -5.36 10.31
N ALA A 171 -13.33 -5.81 10.38
CA ALA A 171 -14.29 -5.60 9.31
C ALA A 171 -14.69 -4.12 9.13
N SER A 172 -14.71 -3.35 10.22
CA SER A 172 -15.06 -1.91 10.19
C SER A 172 -13.90 -0.99 9.89
N ALA A 173 -12.66 -1.48 9.94
CA ALA A 173 -11.46 -0.68 9.67
C ALA A 173 -11.48 -0.07 8.26
N ARG A 174 -10.83 1.07 8.11
CA ARG A 174 -10.67 1.76 6.81
C ARG A 174 -9.21 2.18 6.63
N PRO A 175 -8.46 1.50 5.71
CA PRO A 175 -8.84 0.34 4.91
C PRO A 175 -9.10 -0.92 5.75
N PRO A 176 -9.85 -1.92 5.23
CA PRO A 176 -10.08 -3.18 5.94
C PRO A 176 -8.78 -3.93 6.21
N VAL A 177 -8.69 -4.62 7.35
CA VAL A 177 -7.56 -5.52 7.61
C VAL A 177 -7.77 -6.81 6.85
N TRP A 178 -6.84 -7.13 5.96
CA TRP A 178 -6.88 -8.35 5.16
C TRP A 178 -6.76 -9.59 6.03
N ASP A 179 -7.47 -10.65 5.67
CA ASP A 179 -7.55 -11.87 6.47
C ASP A 179 -6.17 -12.46 6.79
N LYS A 180 -5.25 -12.46 5.82
CA LYS A 180 -3.86 -12.93 6.02
C LYS A 180 -3.06 -12.07 7.01
N ARG A 181 -3.39 -10.79 7.19
CA ARG A 181 -2.71 -9.88 8.13
C ARG A 181 -3.37 -9.84 9.53
N ARG A 182 -4.60 -10.32 9.69
CA ARG A 182 -5.29 -10.34 10.99
C ARG A 182 -4.51 -11.00 12.12
N PRO A 183 -3.81 -12.15 11.91
CA PRO A 183 -3.00 -12.75 12.97
C PRO A 183 -1.83 -11.85 13.41
N LEU A 184 -1.21 -11.09 12.49
CA LEU A 184 -0.15 -10.11 12.79
C LEU A 184 -0.68 -8.98 13.68
N TYR A 185 -1.81 -8.39 13.26
CA TYR A 185 -2.47 -7.31 14.02
C TYR A 185 -2.94 -7.78 15.39
N SER A 186 -3.52 -8.98 15.48
CA SER A 186 -3.95 -9.55 16.77
C SER A 186 -2.78 -9.70 17.74
N ARG A 187 -1.62 -10.19 17.27
CA ARG A 187 -0.39 -10.30 18.07
C ARG A 187 0.13 -8.92 18.48
N ALA A 188 0.14 -7.97 17.56
CA ALA A 188 0.58 -6.61 17.83
C ALA A 188 -0.30 -5.94 18.91
N LEU A 189 -1.62 -6.02 18.78
CA LEU A 189 -2.58 -5.43 19.70
C LEU A 189 -2.48 -5.98 21.13
N GLN A 190 -2.08 -7.25 21.30
CA GLN A 190 -1.87 -7.84 22.61
C GLN A 190 -0.63 -7.32 23.35
N ARG A 191 0.34 -6.72 22.66
CA ARG A 191 1.60 -6.24 23.27
C ARG A 191 1.49 -4.88 23.95
N HIS A 192 0.56 -4.04 23.48
CA HIS A 192 0.47 -2.66 23.96
C HIS A 192 -0.98 -2.21 24.16
N THR A 193 -1.16 -1.31 25.10
CA THR A 193 -2.43 -0.63 25.34
C THR A 193 -2.74 0.40 24.24
N ALA A 194 -4.01 0.81 24.14
CA ALA A 194 -4.43 1.88 23.22
C ALA A 194 -3.63 3.19 23.44
N ALA A 195 -3.37 3.53 24.72
CA ALA A 195 -2.56 4.70 25.07
C ALA A 195 -1.13 4.60 24.51
N ARG A 196 -0.51 3.41 24.58
CA ARG A 196 0.85 3.20 24.05
C ARG A 196 0.87 3.29 22.53
N TRP A 197 -0.11 2.74 21.82
CA TRP A 197 -0.22 2.88 20.36
C TRP A 197 -0.38 4.34 19.93
N ASN A 198 -1.16 5.13 20.66
CA ASN A 198 -1.28 6.57 20.42
C ASN A 198 0.05 7.31 20.65
N GLN A 199 0.80 6.95 21.70
CA GLN A 199 2.12 7.54 21.95
C GLN A 199 3.09 7.25 20.80
N LEU A 200 3.14 6.02 20.31
CA LEU A 200 3.98 5.64 19.16
C LEU A 200 3.59 6.41 17.88
N LEU A 201 2.31 6.70 17.69
CA LEU A 201 1.85 7.54 16.60
C LEU A 201 2.32 8.99 16.72
N ILE A 202 2.33 9.55 17.93
CA ILE A 202 2.89 10.89 18.22
C ILE A 202 4.41 10.90 17.97
N ASP A 203 5.12 9.85 18.37
CA ASP A 203 6.55 9.72 18.12
C ASP A 203 6.84 9.66 16.62
N ALA A 204 6.05 8.90 15.84
CA ALA A 204 6.15 8.85 14.38
C ALA A 204 5.89 10.22 13.73
N GLN A 205 4.95 11.01 14.24
CA GLN A 205 4.70 12.38 13.78
C GLN A 205 5.89 13.30 14.03
N ARG A 206 6.57 13.15 15.17
CA ARG A 206 7.79 13.91 15.46
C ARG A 206 8.91 13.57 14.49
N ILE A 207 9.11 12.28 14.19
CA ILE A 207 10.09 11.83 13.20
C ILE A 207 9.74 12.37 11.80
N ASP A 208 8.47 12.35 11.41
CA ASP A 208 8.02 12.94 10.14
C ASP A 208 8.37 14.42 10.02
N ALA A 209 8.19 15.19 11.10
CA ALA A 209 8.59 16.60 11.15
C ALA A 209 10.12 16.79 11.05
N GLN A 210 10.91 15.91 11.66
CA GLN A 210 12.37 15.92 11.54
C GLN A 210 12.83 15.61 10.10
N VAL A 211 12.27 14.58 9.46
CA VAL A 211 12.56 14.25 8.05
C VAL A 211 12.27 15.41 7.12
N LYS A 212 11.20 16.16 7.39
CA LYS A 212 10.79 17.35 6.61
C LYS A 212 11.54 18.63 6.96
N GLY A 213 12.49 18.58 7.89
CA GLY A 213 13.23 19.76 8.35
C GLY A 213 12.40 20.75 9.18
N GLN A 214 11.24 20.32 9.68
CA GLN A 214 10.34 21.14 10.50
C GLN A 214 10.61 21.02 11.99
N ALA A 215 11.44 20.09 12.42
CA ALA A 215 11.89 19.88 13.78
C ALA A 215 13.39 19.55 13.80
N ALA A 216 14.08 19.94 14.87
CA ALA A 216 15.48 19.59 15.08
C ALA A 216 15.64 18.09 15.42
N GLY A 217 16.72 17.47 14.96
CA GLY A 217 17.08 16.08 15.23
C GLY A 217 17.44 15.31 13.96
N ASP A 218 18.02 14.12 14.17
CA ASP A 218 18.27 13.16 13.08
C ASP A 218 17.13 12.15 13.02
N ALA A 219 16.50 12.04 11.87
CA ALA A 219 15.38 11.13 11.65
C ALA A 219 15.76 9.64 11.76
N TRP A 220 17.06 9.33 11.74
CA TRP A 220 17.60 7.98 11.89
C TRP A 220 18.07 7.63 13.32
N SER A 221 18.00 8.58 14.25
CA SER A 221 18.42 8.43 15.65
C SER A 221 17.32 7.90 16.57
#